data_8e42ab839c8f71da142981528e4fad5c
#
_entry.id   8e42ab839c8f71da142981528e4fad5c
#
_cell.length_a   1.000
_cell.length_b   1.000
_cell.length_c   1.000
_cell.angle_alpha   90.00
_cell.angle_beta   90.00
_cell.angle_gamma   90.00
#
_symmetry.space_group_name_H-M   'P 1'
#
loop_
_entity.id
_entity.type
_entity.pdbx_description
1 polymer ?
#
loop_
_entity_poly.entity_id
_entity_poly.type
_entity_poly.pdbx_seq_one_letter_code
_entity_poly.pdbx_strand_id
1 'polypeptide(L)'
;MSARRTHERAAVRVARKLVSEIRHLRPGTKLVSEHRMVEEFGVARATVREALRFLELQGALRIKAGPGGGPVVRVPGADHLASVLSLHLQFADASFSSVVDARRAIYPVLASQAAENASRQDIETLQESMARMRSCLYDPELFKEEARRFMSLVATASGNQVLALLVSALHRMSEDAAAKWDEKQRRSALRNYEKTLWAIESREPEEARTIMEKSLAAAARYWERTAPDELKQPVAWVDSDR
;
A
#
# COMPACT_ATOMS: atom_id res chain seq x y z
N MET A 1 27.08 13.82 25.44
CA MET A 1 25.82 13.11 25.14
C MET A 1 24.54 13.98 25.18
N SER A 2 24.49 15.03 26.03
CA SER A 2 23.31 15.90 26.20
C SER A 2 22.95 16.74 24.94
N ALA A 3 23.90 17.43 24.33
CA ALA A 3 23.66 18.34 23.20
C ALA A 3 23.10 17.63 21.94
N ARG A 4 23.56 16.42 21.62
CA ARG A 4 23.08 15.62 20.48
C ARG A 4 21.63 15.19 20.67
N ARG A 5 21.25 14.75 21.87
CA ARG A 5 19.84 14.41 22.19
C ARG A 5 18.91 15.63 22.14
N THR A 6 19.41 16.81 22.50
CA THR A 6 18.62 18.07 22.43
C THR A 6 18.40 18.49 20.99
N HIS A 7 19.42 18.34 20.13
CA HIS A 7 19.33 18.63 18.69
C HIS A 7 18.36 17.68 17.98
N GLU A 8 18.46 16.37 18.22
CA GLU A 8 17.57 15.34 17.66
C GLU A 8 16.11 15.57 18.07
N ARG A 9 15.84 15.95 19.33
CA ARG A 9 14.51 16.35 19.80
C ARG A 9 13.99 17.61 19.09
N ALA A 10 14.87 18.56 18.77
CA ALA A 10 14.50 19.75 18.03
C ALA A 10 14.12 19.44 16.58
N ALA A 11 14.86 18.57 15.89
CA ALA A 11 14.56 18.14 14.54
C ALA A 11 13.19 17.41 14.45
N VAL A 12 12.93 16.48 15.38
CA VAL A 12 11.62 15.79 15.44
C VAL A 12 10.47 16.76 15.72
N ARG A 13 10.67 17.78 16.54
CA ARG A 13 9.67 18.81 16.82
C ARG A 13 9.38 19.65 15.59
N VAL A 14 10.40 20.06 14.83
CA VAL A 14 10.25 20.74 13.55
C VAL A 14 9.53 19.85 12.53
N ALA A 15 9.90 18.56 12.43
CA ALA A 15 9.25 17.62 11.55
C ALA A 15 7.75 17.47 11.86
N ARG A 16 7.36 17.33 13.13
CA ARG A 16 5.94 17.28 13.54
C ARG A 16 5.17 18.53 13.16
N LYS A 17 5.77 19.72 13.34
CA LYS A 17 5.15 20.98 12.95
C LYS A 17 4.96 21.05 11.43
N LEU A 18 6.00 20.69 10.66
CA LEU A 18 5.91 20.59 9.21
C LEU A 18 4.79 19.62 8.77
N VAL A 19 4.68 18.44 9.36
CA VAL A 19 3.59 17.49 9.02
C VAL A 19 2.22 18.09 9.23
N SER A 20 2.00 18.82 10.35
CA SER A 20 0.70 19.45 10.59
C SER A 20 0.34 20.53 9.54
N GLU A 21 1.33 21.19 8.96
CA GLU A 21 1.16 22.18 7.91
C GLU A 21 0.98 21.56 6.52
N ILE A 22 1.79 20.54 6.19
CA ILE A 22 1.83 19.96 4.84
C ILE A 22 0.75 18.89 4.58
N ARG A 23 0.17 18.28 5.61
CA ARG A 23 -0.82 17.21 5.46
C ARG A 23 -2.05 17.55 4.64
N HIS A 24 -2.35 18.86 4.50
CA HIS A 24 -3.48 19.36 3.71
C HIS A 24 -3.07 19.85 2.32
N LEU A 25 -1.78 19.87 2.02
CA LEU A 25 -1.27 20.29 0.72
C LEU A 25 -1.37 19.14 -0.29
N ARG A 26 -1.56 19.52 -1.55
CA ARG A 26 -1.58 18.52 -2.65
C ARG A 26 -0.18 17.92 -2.83
N PRO A 27 -0.09 16.60 -3.12
CA PRO A 27 1.17 15.99 -3.54
C PRO A 27 1.79 16.76 -4.70
N GLY A 28 3.12 16.90 -4.69
CA GLY A 28 3.83 17.71 -5.68
C GLY A 28 3.96 19.20 -5.32
N THR A 29 3.27 19.69 -4.28
CA THR A 29 3.42 21.07 -3.81
C THR A 29 4.84 21.29 -3.31
N LYS A 30 5.51 22.31 -3.86
CA LYS A 30 6.84 22.74 -3.41
C LYS A 30 6.71 23.56 -2.13
N LEU A 31 7.52 23.23 -1.14
CA LEU A 31 7.57 23.98 0.11
C LEU A 31 8.52 25.20 0.00
N VAL A 32 8.46 26.04 1.00
CA VAL A 32 9.37 27.19 1.15
C VAL A 32 10.82 26.69 1.29
N SER A 33 11.77 27.56 1.00
CA SER A 33 13.20 27.21 1.07
C SER A 33 13.65 26.89 2.51
N GLU A 34 14.72 26.07 2.62
CA GLU A 34 15.36 25.80 3.92
C GLU A 34 15.69 27.09 4.70
N HIS A 35 16.10 28.14 4.00
CA HIS A 35 16.43 29.43 4.63
C HIS A 35 15.22 30.06 5.30
N ARG A 36 14.09 30.08 4.60
CA ARG A 36 12.83 30.57 5.15
C ARG A 36 12.34 29.72 6.33
N MET A 37 12.51 28.40 6.25
CA MET A 37 12.17 27.50 7.38
C MET A 37 13.02 27.79 8.62
N VAL A 38 14.31 28.09 8.43
CA VAL A 38 15.22 28.51 9.54
C VAL A 38 14.69 29.74 10.26
N GLU A 39 14.28 30.76 9.49
CA GLU A 39 13.70 31.98 10.05
C GLU A 39 12.37 31.72 10.76
N GLU A 40 11.49 30.96 10.14
CA GLU A 40 10.13 30.69 10.62
C GLU A 40 10.09 29.80 11.87
N PHE A 41 10.97 28.77 11.92
CA PHE A 41 11.05 27.86 13.07
C PHE A 41 12.02 28.34 14.16
N GLY A 42 12.85 29.35 13.90
CA GLY A 42 13.82 29.89 14.85
C GLY A 42 14.86 28.85 15.29
N VAL A 43 15.29 27.95 14.39
CA VAL A 43 16.24 26.88 14.68
C VAL A 43 17.45 26.91 13.75
N ALA A 44 18.53 26.20 14.12
CA ALA A 44 19.70 26.11 13.26
C ALA A 44 19.37 25.41 11.92
N ARG A 45 20.08 25.81 10.84
CA ARG A 45 19.92 25.22 9.51
C ARG A 45 20.12 23.69 9.51
N ALA A 46 21.07 23.19 10.31
CA ALA A 46 21.28 21.76 10.48
C ALA A 46 20.04 21.05 11.00
N THR A 47 19.31 21.66 11.96
CA THR A 47 18.07 21.10 12.52
C THR A 47 16.96 21.02 11.48
N VAL A 48 16.81 22.05 10.63
CA VAL A 48 15.84 22.03 9.51
C VAL A 48 16.17 20.91 8.53
N ARG A 49 17.43 20.80 8.11
CA ARG A 49 17.86 19.74 7.18
C ARG A 49 17.64 18.35 7.73
N GLU A 50 17.92 18.13 9.00
CA GLU A 50 17.68 16.86 9.69
C GLU A 50 16.17 16.54 9.74
N ALA A 51 15.32 17.53 10.04
CA ALA A 51 13.87 17.38 10.03
C ALA A 51 13.35 17.03 8.63
N LEU A 52 13.83 17.70 7.59
CA LEU A 52 13.45 17.43 6.20
C LEU A 52 13.90 16.03 5.76
N ARG A 53 15.13 15.63 6.09
CA ARG A 53 15.63 14.29 5.80
C ARG A 53 14.84 13.21 6.53
N PHE A 54 14.47 13.46 7.79
CA PHE A 54 13.59 12.55 8.54
C PHE A 54 12.24 12.38 7.84
N LEU A 55 11.61 13.47 7.38
CA LEU A 55 10.34 13.41 6.65
C LEU A 55 10.47 12.78 5.27
N GLU A 56 11.61 12.94 4.60
CA GLU A 56 11.90 12.25 3.34
C GLU A 56 12.00 10.73 3.56
N LEU A 57 12.72 10.30 4.59
CA LEU A 57 12.80 8.88 4.99
C LEU A 57 11.44 8.31 5.41
N GLN A 58 10.52 9.14 5.90
CA GLN A 58 9.13 8.74 6.22
C GLN A 58 8.20 8.83 5.00
N GLY A 59 8.71 9.14 3.81
CA GLY A 59 7.92 9.25 2.58
C GLY A 59 6.98 10.46 2.49
N ALA A 60 7.04 11.39 3.46
CA ALA A 60 6.19 12.59 3.50
C ALA A 60 6.70 13.72 2.60
N LEU A 61 7.98 13.68 2.23
CA LEU A 61 8.63 14.64 1.35
C LEU A 61 9.51 13.93 0.33
N ARG A 62 9.85 14.66 -0.72
CA ARG A 62 10.97 14.36 -1.64
C ARG A 62 11.80 15.61 -1.80
N ILE A 63 13.13 15.50 -1.65
CA ILE A 63 14.03 16.63 -1.84
C ILE A 63 14.54 16.59 -3.29
N LYS A 64 14.09 17.57 -4.11
CA LYS A 64 14.60 17.73 -5.47
C LYS A 64 15.92 18.50 -5.44
N ALA A 65 16.96 17.94 -6.07
CA ALA A 65 18.25 18.58 -6.23
C ALA A 65 18.24 19.66 -7.34
N GLY A 66 19.25 20.54 -7.33
CA GLY A 66 19.54 21.50 -8.39
C GLY A 66 18.87 22.88 -8.24
N PRO A 67 19.14 23.80 -9.19
CA PRO A 67 18.56 25.15 -9.20
C PRO A 67 17.04 25.08 -9.25
N GLY A 68 16.40 25.77 -8.33
CA GLY A 68 14.93 25.70 -8.21
C GLY A 68 14.41 24.43 -7.54
N GLY A 69 15.27 23.53 -7.06
CA GLY A 69 14.91 22.36 -6.27
C GLY A 69 14.33 22.70 -4.88
N GLY A 70 14.35 21.74 -3.97
CA GLY A 70 13.87 21.88 -2.59
C GLY A 70 12.86 20.81 -2.20
N PRO A 71 12.32 20.88 -0.97
CA PRO A 71 11.37 19.89 -0.49
C PRO A 71 10.02 20.01 -1.19
N VAL A 72 9.49 18.85 -1.59
CA VAL A 72 8.21 18.69 -2.29
C VAL A 72 7.35 17.70 -1.53
N VAL A 73 6.09 18.02 -1.32
CA VAL A 73 5.14 17.18 -0.59
C VAL A 73 4.91 15.86 -1.31
N ARG A 74 5.03 14.77 -0.57
CA ARG A 74 4.55 13.41 -0.93
C ARG A 74 3.52 12.96 0.11
N VAL A 75 2.68 12.01 -0.28
CA VAL A 75 1.83 11.27 0.66
C VAL A 75 2.48 9.93 0.90
N PRO A 76 2.84 9.60 2.16
CA PRO A 76 3.33 8.27 2.48
C PRO A 76 2.30 7.22 2.08
N GLY A 77 2.71 6.30 1.24
CA GLY A 77 1.83 5.27 0.67
C GLY A 77 2.15 3.87 1.17
N ALA A 78 1.50 2.90 0.55
CA ALA A 78 1.69 1.49 0.84
C ALA A 78 3.14 1.01 0.60
N ASP A 79 3.85 1.59 -0.38
CA ASP A 79 5.24 1.23 -0.68
C ASP A 79 6.16 1.53 0.49
N HIS A 80 6.00 2.71 1.11
CA HIS A 80 6.78 3.07 2.28
C HIS A 80 6.48 2.16 3.48
N LEU A 81 5.20 1.87 3.74
CA LEU A 81 4.80 0.94 4.80
C LEU A 81 5.31 -0.47 4.50
N ALA A 82 5.26 -0.93 3.25
CA ALA A 82 5.78 -2.23 2.83
C ALA A 82 7.29 -2.33 3.09
N SER A 83 8.06 -1.28 2.76
CA SER A 83 9.51 -1.25 2.99
C SER A 83 9.85 -1.40 4.48
N VAL A 84 9.20 -0.62 5.36
CA VAL A 84 9.43 -0.69 6.80
C VAL A 84 8.99 -2.04 7.36
N LEU A 85 7.80 -2.51 7.00
CA LEU A 85 7.23 -3.76 7.49
C LEU A 85 8.05 -4.97 7.03
N SER A 86 8.43 -5.04 5.73
CA SER A 86 9.23 -6.13 5.20
C SER A 86 10.60 -6.22 5.85
N LEU A 87 11.23 -5.08 6.16
CA LEU A 87 12.49 -5.07 6.90
C LEU A 87 12.33 -5.72 8.28
N HIS A 88 11.29 -5.34 9.02
CA HIS A 88 11.02 -5.95 10.33
C HIS A 88 10.74 -7.45 10.24
N LEU A 89 9.95 -7.87 9.24
CA LEU A 89 9.62 -9.28 9.03
C LEU A 89 10.85 -10.10 8.63
N GLN A 90 11.76 -9.53 7.84
CA GLN A 90 13.03 -10.17 7.48
C GLN A 90 13.91 -10.42 8.70
N PHE A 91 14.02 -9.45 9.63
CA PHE A 91 14.75 -9.65 10.89
C PHE A 91 14.08 -10.64 11.86
N ALA A 92 12.77 -10.86 11.69
CA ALA A 92 12.01 -11.84 12.47
C ALA A 92 11.98 -13.23 11.80
N ASP A 93 12.70 -13.44 10.70
CA ASP A 93 12.67 -14.66 9.90
C ASP A 93 11.23 -15.12 9.53
N ALA A 94 10.32 -14.13 9.37
CA ALA A 94 8.94 -14.41 9.03
C ALA A 94 8.86 -14.98 7.61
N SER A 95 8.13 -16.08 7.44
CA SER A 95 7.95 -16.71 6.14
C SER A 95 6.96 -15.95 5.26
N PHE A 96 7.10 -16.05 3.94
CA PHE A 96 6.17 -15.44 3.00
C PHE A 96 4.74 -15.99 3.17
N SER A 97 4.56 -17.22 3.66
CA SER A 97 3.24 -17.75 4.02
C SER A 97 2.51 -16.87 5.04
N SER A 98 3.23 -16.24 5.98
CA SER A 98 2.64 -15.31 6.96
C SER A 98 2.00 -14.08 6.30
N VAL A 99 2.58 -13.57 5.22
CA VAL A 99 2.02 -12.46 4.41
C VAL A 99 0.74 -12.92 3.70
N VAL A 100 0.74 -14.13 3.13
CA VAL A 100 -0.43 -14.73 2.50
C VAL A 100 -1.56 -14.92 3.51
N ASP A 101 -1.26 -15.43 4.70
CA ASP A 101 -2.25 -15.64 5.78
C ASP A 101 -2.81 -14.32 6.32
N ALA A 102 -1.98 -13.30 6.49
CA ALA A 102 -2.45 -11.97 6.88
C ALA A 102 -3.44 -11.39 5.85
N ARG A 103 -3.15 -11.53 4.56
CA ARG A 103 -4.06 -11.12 3.48
C ARG A 103 -5.39 -11.90 3.53
N ARG A 104 -5.33 -13.21 3.76
CA ARG A 104 -6.52 -14.07 3.90
C ARG A 104 -7.41 -13.64 5.07
N ALA A 105 -6.82 -13.16 6.15
CA ALA A 105 -7.56 -12.67 7.31
C ALA A 105 -8.22 -11.30 7.07
N ILE A 106 -7.59 -10.42 6.28
CA ILE A 106 -8.02 -9.02 6.14
C ILE A 106 -9.01 -8.83 4.98
N TYR A 107 -8.76 -9.40 3.82
CA TYR A 107 -9.57 -9.14 2.62
C TYR A 107 -11.06 -9.50 2.74
N PRO A 108 -11.47 -10.60 3.41
CA PRO A 108 -12.88 -10.88 3.60
C PRO A 108 -13.61 -9.79 4.38
N VAL A 109 -12.95 -9.21 5.39
CA VAL A 109 -13.48 -8.07 6.16
C VAL A 109 -13.64 -6.84 5.27
N LEU A 110 -12.62 -6.54 4.44
CA LEU A 110 -12.67 -5.41 3.51
C LEU A 110 -13.75 -5.59 2.44
N ALA A 111 -13.95 -6.80 1.92
CA ALA A 111 -15.01 -7.08 0.95
C ALA A 111 -16.41 -6.90 1.56
N SER A 112 -16.62 -7.38 2.79
CA SER A 112 -17.85 -7.16 3.56
C SER A 112 -18.12 -5.66 3.75
N GLN A 113 -17.12 -4.93 4.25
CA GLN A 113 -17.23 -3.49 4.47
C GLN A 113 -17.41 -2.71 3.14
N ALA A 114 -16.81 -3.16 2.04
CA ALA A 114 -17.05 -2.56 0.72
C ALA A 114 -18.50 -2.72 0.27
N ALA A 115 -19.14 -3.86 0.53
CA ALA A 115 -20.56 -4.05 0.25
C ALA A 115 -21.45 -3.10 1.09
N GLU A 116 -21.05 -2.80 2.32
CA GLU A 116 -21.77 -1.85 3.18
C GLU A 116 -21.56 -0.39 2.77
N ASN A 117 -20.31 -0.01 2.45
CA ASN A 117 -19.87 1.39 2.45
C ASN A 117 -19.56 1.95 1.05
N ALA A 118 -19.39 1.12 0.01
CA ALA A 118 -18.99 1.58 -1.31
C ALA A 118 -19.90 2.70 -1.82
N SER A 119 -19.34 3.83 -2.21
CA SER A 119 -20.07 4.88 -2.89
C SER A 119 -20.43 4.46 -4.33
N ARG A 120 -21.31 5.20 -4.98
CA ARG A 120 -21.60 5.01 -6.39
C ARG A 120 -20.35 5.11 -7.26
N GLN A 121 -19.47 6.07 -6.94
CA GLN A 121 -18.21 6.27 -7.66
C GLN A 121 -17.25 5.08 -7.47
N ASP A 122 -17.20 4.48 -6.28
CA ASP A 122 -16.39 3.28 -6.04
C ASP A 122 -16.89 2.11 -6.89
N ILE A 123 -18.20 1.91 -6.97
CA ILE A 123 -18.81 0.86 -7.78
C ILE A 123 -18.49 1.08 -9.28
N GLU A 124 -18.64 2.29 -9.80
CA GLU A 124 -18.30 2.63 -11.18
C GLU A 124 -16.80 2.34 -11.47
N THR A 125 -15.91 2.69 -10.54
CA THR A 125 -14.48 2.44 -10.68
C THR A 125 -14.14 0.93 -10.64
N LEU A 126 -14.83 0.16 -9.80
CA LEU A 126 -14.71 -1.30 -9.75
C LEU A 126 -15.19 -1.95 -11.04
N GLN A 127 -16.32 -1.48 -11.63
CA GLN A 127 -16.84 -1.94 -12.93
C GLN A 127 -15.86 -1.68 -14.07
N GLU A 128 -15.23 -0.51 -14.10
CA GLU A 128 -14.18 -0.17 -15.06
C GLU A 128 -12.96 -1.09 -14.94
N SER A 129 -12.50 -1.35 -13.70
CA SER A 129 -11.42 -2.30 -13.45
C SER A 129 -11.78 -3.70 -13.92
N MET A 130 -13.01 -4.14 -13.66
CA MET A 130 -13.50 -5.44 -14.13
C MET A 130 -13.54 -5.53 -15.66
N ALA A 131 -13.96 -4.46 -16.35
CA ALA A 131 -13.96 -4.42 -17.82
C ALA A 131 -12.55 -4.55 -18.39
N ARG A 132 -11.56 -3.84 -17.81
CA ARG A 132 -10.14 -3.97 -18.17
C ARG A 132 -9.61 -5.38 -17.90
N MET A 133 -9.95 -5.97 -16.76
CA MET A 133 -9.52 -7.33 -16.40
C MET A 133 -10.02 -8.37 -17.42
N ARG A 134 -11.26 -8.23 -17.92
CA ARG A 134 -11.79 -9.08 -18.99
C ARG A 134 -11.01 -8.92 -20.29
N SER A 135 -10.65 -7.68 -20.67
CA SER A 135 -9.92 -7.41 -21.91
C SER A 135 -8.48 -7.94 -21.89
N CYS A 136 -7.84 -8.02 -20.71
CA CYS A 136 -6.47 -8.51 -20.56
C CYS A 136 -6.37 -9.98 -20.08
N LEU A 137 -7.44 -10.76 -20.11
CA LEU A 137 -7.48 -12.15 -19.64
C LEU A 137 -6.36 -13.04 -20.20
N TYR A 138 -5.97 -12.81 -21.45
CA TYR A 138 -4.95 -13.60 -22.15
C TYR A 138 -3.53 -13.06 -21.97
N ASP A 139 -3.37 -11.87 -21.39
CA ASP A 139 -2.06 -11.29 -21.03
C ASP A 139 -1.81 -11.51 -19.53
N PRO A 140 -0.84 -12.38 -19.14
CA PRO A 140 -0.62 -12.70 -17.73
C PRO A 140 -0.19 -11.50 -16.89
N GLU A 141 0.67 -10.62 -17.42
CA GLU A 141 1.21 -9.49 -16.66
C GLU A 141 0.15 -8.38 -16.49
N LEU A 142 -0.53 -8.01 -17.55
CA LEU A 142 -1.61 -7.02 -17.48
C LEU A 142 -2.77 -7.53 -16.61
N PHE A 143 -3.10 -8.83 -16.68
CA PHE A 143 -4.12 -9.41 -15.82
C PHE A 143 -3.72 -9.35 -14.34
N LYS A 144 -2.47 -9.67 -14.01
CA LYS A 144 -1.94 -9.60 -12.65
C LYS A 144 -1.99 -8.18 -12.10
N GLU A 145 -1.61 -7.20 -12.93
CA GLU A 145 -1.68 -5.78 -12.58
C GLU A 145 -3.11 -5.33 -12.29
N GLU A 146 -4.06 -5.64 -13.18
CA GLU A 146 -5.46 -5.25 -13.01
C GLU A 146 -6.13 -5.99 -11.83
N ALA A 147 -5.76 -7.25 -11.58
CA ALA A 147 -6.22 -8.00 -10.41
C ALA A 147 -5.77 -7.31 -9.09
N ARG A 148 -4.54 -6.82 -9.04
CA ARG A 148 -4.03 -6.03 -7.91
C ARG A 148 -4.83 -4.74 -7.75
N ARG A 149 -5.05 -4.03 -8.86
CA ARG A 149 -5.84 -2.81 -8.87
C ARG A 149 -7.24 -3.04 -8.34
N PHE A 150 -7.95 -4.08 -8.82
CA PHE A 150 -9.28 -4.44 -8.34
C PHE A 150 -9.30 -4.67 -6.83
N MET A 151 -8.35 -5.44 -6.29
CA MET A 151 -8.26 -5.71 -4.86
C MET A 151 -7.97 -4.44 -4.04
N SER A 152 -7.15 -3.53 -4.56
CA SER A 152 -6.91 -2.22 -3.94
C SER A 152 -8.17 -1.35 -3.94
N LEU A 153 -8.95 -1.37 -5.02
CA LEU A 153 -10.23 -0.66 -5.11
C LEU A 153 -11.26 -1.20 -4.12
N VAL A 154 -11.37 -2.53 -3.97
CA VAL A 154 -12.21 -3.15 -2.93
C VAL A 154 -11.78 -2.69 -1.54
N ALA A 155 -10.48 -2.65 -1.27
CA ALA A 155 -9.97 -2.18 0.01
C ALA A 155 -10.30 -0.70 0.25
N THR A 156 -10.19 0.16 -0.76
CA THR A 156 -10.56 1.57 -0.67
C THR A 156 -12.06 1.75 -0.45
N ALA A 157 -12.89 1.02 -1.19
CA ALA A 157 -14.35 1.06 -1.11
C ALA A 157 -14.89 0.59 0.26
N SER A 158 -14.10 -0.14 1.04
CA SER A 158 -14.45 -0.53 2.41
C SER A 158 -14.62 0.67 3.36
N GLY A 159 -14.05 1.83 3.04
CA GLY A 159 -13.97 3.00 3.92
C GLY A 159 -12.97 2.85 5.08
N ASN A 160 -12.37 1.68 5.28
CA ASN A 160 -11.40 1.43 6.35
C ASN A 160 -9.98 1.73 5.88
N GLN A 161 -9.58 2.99 6.00
CA GLN A 161 -8.27 3.47 5.52
C GLN A 161 -7.08 2.72 6.14
N VAL A 162 -7.18 2.28 7.39
CA VAL A 162 -6.09 1.57 8.08
C VAL A 162 -5.88 0.18 7.48
N LEU A 163 -6.96 -0.61 7.37
CA LEU A 163 -6.88 -1.94 6.78
C LEU A 163 -6.55 -1.88 5.28
N ALA A 164 -7.06 -0.88 4.55
CA ALA A 164 -6.74 -0.68 3.14
C ALA A 164 -5.24 -0.39 2.93
N LEU A 165 -4.65 0.49 3.75
CA LEU A 165 -3.22 0.77 3.69
C LEU A 165 -2.38 -0.47 4.05
N LEU A 166 -2.76 -1.17 5.11
CA LEU A 166 -2.06 -2.38 5.56
C LEU A 166 -2.08 -3.47 4.49
N VAL A 167 -3.26 -3.78 3.92
CA VAL A 167 -3.36 -4.84 2.91
C VAL A 167 -2.66 -4.46 1.60
N SER A 168 -2.62 -3.16 1.26
CA SER A 168 -1.86 -2.67 0.10
C SER A 168 -0.35 -2.86 0.31
N ALA A 169 0.16 -2.63 1.52
CA ALA A 169 1.55 -2.89 1.86
C ALA A 169 1.88 -4.40 1.80
N LEU A 170 1.01 -5.26 2.35
CA LEU A 170 1.16 -6.72 2.23
C LEU A 170 1.11 -7.19 0.77
N HIS A 171 0.30 -6.55 -0.06
CA HIS A 171 0.22 -6.83 -1.48
C HIS A 171 1.53 -6.48 -2.20
N ARG A 172 2.08 -5.30 -1.92
CA ARG A 172 3.37 -4.86 -2.45
C ARG A 172 4.50 -5.86 -2.15
N MET A 173 4.51 -6.42 -0.94
CA MET A 173 5.47 -7.45 -0.54
C MET A 173 5.31 -8.78 -1.30
N SER A 174 4.20 -8.97 -2.01
CA SER A 174 3.89 -10.17 -2.78
C SER A 174 4.10 -10.00 -4.30
N GLU A 175 4.56 -8.83 -4.76
CA GLU A 175 4.64 -8.53 -6.22
C GLU A 175 5.67 -9.35 -6.95
N ASP A 176 6.83 -9.58 -6.33
CA ASP A 176 7.94 -10.33 -6.91
C ASP A 176 7.73 -11.86 -6.76
N ALA A 177 6.70 -12.27 -6.03
CA ALA A 177 6.41 -13.69 -5.84
C ALA A 177 5.94 -14.33 -7.16
N ALA A 178 6.66 -15.38 -7.56
CA ALA A 178 6.67 -15.91 -8.92
C ALA A 178 5.49 -16.84 -9.28
N ALA A 179 4.35 -16.80 -8.57
CA ALA A 179 3.20 -17.59 -8.97
C ALA A 179 2.73 -17.20 -10.36
N LYS A 180 3.09 -18.01 -11.33
CA LYS A 180 2.60 -17.86 -12.71
C LYS A 180 1.15 -18.31 -12.77
N TRP A 181 0.27 -17.38 -12.99
CA TRP A 181 -1.14 -17.67 -13.22
C TRP A 181 -1.32 -18.20 -14.64
N ASP A 182 -1.62 -19.48 -14.77
CA ASP A 182 -2.04 -20.03 -16.04
C ASP A 182 -3.42 -19.50 -16.45
N GLU A 183 -3.85 -19.76 -17.69
CA GLU A 183 -5.15 -19.27 -18.19
C GLU A 183 -6.32 -19.78 -17.34
N LYS A 184 -6.27 -21.03 -16.87
CA LYS A 184 -7.35 -21.61 -16.06
C LYS A 184 -7.51 -20.85 -14.74
N GLN A 185 -6.39 -20.47 -14.13
CA GLN A 185 -6.39 -19.68 -12.89
C GLN A 185 -6.87 -18.26 -13.11
N ARG A 186 -6.42 -17.59 -14.18
CA ARG A 186 -6.93 -16.26 -14.52
C ARG A 186 -8.44 -16.28 -14.74
N ARG A 187 -8.97 -17.28 -15.46
CA ARG A 187 -10.43 -17.45 -15.63
C ARG A 187 -11.14 -17.70 -14.30
N SER A 188 -10.54 -18.49 -13.40
CA SER A 188 -11.10 -18.73 -12.07
C SER A 188 -11.10 -17.49 -11.21
N ALA A 189 -10.00 -16.74 -11.20
CA ALA A 189 -9.88 -15.46 -10.49
C ALA A 189 -10.89 -14.43 -11.02
N LEU A 190 -10.99 -14.28 -12.34
CA LEU A 190 -11.96 -13.38 -12.98
C LEU A 190 -13.39 -13.65 -12.49
N ARG A 191 -13.83 -14.91 -12.52
CA ARG A 191 -15.15 -15.28 -12.01
C ARG A 191 -15.36 -14.95 -10.53
N ASN A 192 -14.33 -15.10 -9.71
CA ASN A 192 -14.42 -14.75 -8.30
C ASN A 192 -14.52 -13.25 -8.09
N TYR A 193 -13.77 -12.45 -8.86
CA TYR A 193 -13.83 -11.00 -8.80
C TYR A 193 -15.19 -10.48 -9.32
N GLU A 194 -15.75 -11.08 -10.38
CA GLU A 194 -17.11 -10.78 -10.85
C GLU A 194 -18.16 -11.04 -9.76
N LYS A 195 -18.06 -12.16 -9.06
CA LYS A 195 -18.98 -12.47 -7.95
C LYS A 195 -18.78 -11.48 -6.78
N THR A 196 -17.52 -11.11 -6.46
CA THR A 196 -17.26 -10.12 -5.42
C THR A 196 -17.84 -8.76 -5.78
N LEU A 197 -17.67 -8.31 -7.03
CA LEU A 197 -18.27 -7.07 -7.50
C LEU A 197 -19.79 -7.12 -7.41
N TRP A 198 -20.41 -8.21 -7.89
CA TRP A 198 -21.86 -8.39 -7.78
C TRP A 198 -22.36 -8.29 -6.33
N ALA A 199 -21.67 -8.93 -5.38
CA ALA A 199 -22.07 -8.87 -3.97
C ALA A 199 -21.93 -7.44 -3.39
N ILE A 200 -20.90 -6.68 -3.82
CA ILE A 200 -20.72 -5.27 -3.45
C ILE A 200 -21.86 -4.41 -4.04
N GLU A 201 -22.17 -4.57 -5.32
CA GLU A 201 -23.26 -3.86 -6.01
C GLU A 201 -24.63 -4.15 -5.39
N SER A 202 -24.85 -5.42 -5.02
CA SER A 202 -26.11 -5.90 -4.42
C SER A 202 -26.23 -5.59 -2.93
N ARG A 203 -25.19 -4.98 -2.31
CA ARG A 203 -25.17 -4.69 -0.87
C ARG A 203 -25.32 -5.94 0.02
N GLU A 204 -24.63 -7.03 -0.36
CA GLU A 204 -24.64 -8.30 0.33
C GLU A 204 -23.31 -8.56 1.08
N PRO A 205 -23.11 -7.99 2.29
CA PRO A 205 -21.82 -8.02 2.99
C PRO A 205 -21.35 -9.43 3.36
N GLU A 206 -22.23 -10.30 3.81
CA GLU A 206 -21.86 -11.68 4.19
C GLU A 206 -21.53 -12.52 2.95
N GLU A 207 -22.21 -12.30 1.83
CA GLU A 207 -21.89 -12.97 0.57
C GLU A 207 -20.53 -12.49 0.03
N ALA A 208 -20.25 -11.17 0.06
CA ALA A 208 -18.97 -10.60 -0.33
C ALA A 208 -17.82 -11.19 0.51
N ARG A 209 -18.00 -11.32 1.84
CA ARG A 209 -17.08 -11.98 2.76
C ARG A 209 -16.81 -13.43 2.34
N THR A 210 -17.87 -14.21 2.19
CA THR A 210 -17.82 -15.64 1.87
C THR A 210 -17.13 -15.91 0.54
N ILE A 211 -17.43 -15.12 -0.49
CA ILE A 211 -16.79 -15.23 -1.81
C ILE A 211 -15.30 -14.95 -1.68
N MET A 212 -14.91 -13.90 -0.96
CA MET A 212 -13.51 -13.53 -0.79
C MET A 212 -12.74 -14.60 0.00
N GLU A 213 -13.30 -15.13 1.08
CA GLU A 213 -12.71 -16.23 1.86
C GLU A 213 -12.44 -17.46 0.98
N LYS A 214 -13.44 -17.91 0.22
CA LYS A 214 -13.31 -19.07 -0.69
C LYS A 214 -12.27 -18.82 -1.79
N SER A 215 -12.24 -17.61 -2.34
CA SER A 215 -11.31 -17.20 -3.38
C SER A 215 -9.86 -17.24 -2.88
N LEU A 216 -9.58 -16.62 -1.73
CA LEU A 216 -8.25 -16.57 -1.16
C LEU A 216 -7.79 -17.93 -0.63
N ALA A 217 -8.70 -18.73 -0.07
CA ALA A 217 -8.38 -20.11 0.31
C ALA A 217 -8.02 -20.98 -0.91
N ALA A 218 -8.68 -20.80 -2.05
CA ALA A 218 -8.34 -21.48 -3.29
C ALA A 218 -6.96 -21.03 -3.83
N ALA A 219 -6.66 -19.73 -3.76
CA ALA A 219 -5.37 -19.18 -4.14
C ALA A 219 -4.25 -19.72 -3.24
N ALA A 220 -4.44 -19.77 -1.93
CA ALA A 220 -3.46 -20.33 -0.99
C ALA A 220 -3.15 -21.80 -1.28
N ARG A 221 -4.19 -22.65 -1.45
CA ARG A 221 -3.98 -24.06 -1.85
C ARG A 221 -3.26 -24.22 -3.20
N TYR A 222 -3.47 -23.26 -4.11
CA TYR A 222 -2.71 -23.26 -5.36
C TYR A 222 -1.23 -23.00 -5.10
N TRP A 223 -0.89 -22.00 -4.30
CA TRP A 223 0.49 -21.70 -3.91
C TRP A 223 1.17 -22.88 -3.19
N GLU A 224 0.49 -23.47 -2.22
CA GLU A 224 0.97 -24.64 -1.48
C GLU A 224 1.36 -25.81 -2.41
N ARG A 225 0.65 -25.97 -3.52
CA ARG A 225 0.88 -27.02 -4.51
C ARG A 225 1.95 -26.67 -5.55
N THR A 226 2.02 -25.40 -5.99
CA THR A 226 2.85 -25.00 -7.14
C THR A 226 4.13 -24.29 -6.77
N ALA A 227 4.20 -23.69 -5.59
CA ALA A 227 5.35 -22.95 -5.10
C ALA A 227 5.54 -23.10 -3.58
N PRO A 228 5.58 -24.35 -3.03
CA PRO A 228 5.66 -24.58 -1.59
C PRO A 228 6.96 -24.03 -0.98
N ASP A 229 8.05 -24.03 -1.75
CA ASP A 229 9.34 -23.53 -1.26
C ASP A 229 9.37 -22.00 -1.21
N GLU A 230 8.68 -21.30 -2.09
CA GLU A 230 8.52 -19.86 -2.02
C GLU A 230 7.75 -19.43 -0.76
N LEU A 231 6.70 -20.17 -0.38
CA LEU A 231 5.95 -19.90 0.84
C LEU A 231 6.80 -19.98 2.12
N LYS A 232 7.85 -20.81 2.11
CA LYS A 232 8.76 -20.98 3.24
C LYS A 232 9.90 -19.96 3.26
N GLN A 233 10.15 -19.25 2.15
CA GLN A 233 11.22 -18.26 2.10
C GLN A 233 10.93 -17.13 3.09
N PRO A 234 11.97 -16.60 3.73
CA PRO A 234 11.84 -15.36 4.49
C PRO A 234 11.31 -14.23 3.62
N VAL A 235 10.51 -13.35 4.23
CA VAL A 235 10.07 -12.13 3.55
C VAL A 235 11.30 -11.33 3.14
N ALA A 236 11.42 -11.02 1.86
CA ALA A 236 12.49 -10.14 1.36
C ALA A 236 12.15 -8.68 1.63
N TRP A 237 13.17 -7.89 1.96
CA TRP A 237 13.01 -6.45 2.09
C TRP A 237 12.64 -5.82 0.74
N VAL A 238 11.61 -5.00 0.76
CA VAL A 238 11.09 -4.27 -0.40
C VAL A 238 11.57 -2.82 -0.33
N ASP A 239 12.19 -2.33 -1.40
CA ASP A 239 12.60 -0.93 -1.50
C ASP A 239 11.39 -0.02 -1.79
N SER A 240 11.29 1.10 -1.07
CA SER A 240 10.21 2.08 -1.24
C SER A 240 10.32 2.96 -2.50
N ASP A 241 11.47 2.94 -3.18
CA ASP A 241 11.79 3.82 -4.32
C ASP A 241 11.71 3.11 -5.69
N ARG A 242 11.21 1.87 -5.72
CA ARG A 242 10.95 1.13 -6.97
C ARG A 242 9.60 1.39 -7.55
#